data_b84898921f7baf29aa7719d6b9c6a27c
#
_entry.id   b84898921f7baf29aa7719d6b9c6a27c
#
_cell.length_a   1.000
_cell.length_b   1.000
_cell.length_c   1.000
_cell.angle_alpha   90.00
_cell.angle_beta   90.00
_cell.angle_gamma   90.00
#
_symmetry.space_group_name_H-M   'P 1'
#
loop_
_entity.id
_entity.type
_entity.pdbx_description
1 polymer ?
#
loop_
_entity_poly.entity_id
_entity_poly.type
_entity_poly.pdbx_seq_one_letter_code
_entity_poly.pdbx_strand_id
1 'polypeptide(L)'
;MLAKTTMNMLTGYISSTSGKILINGADILEDPIKAKSNIGYLPEIPPLYADMTVNAYLGFMYDLKKCKLPRKAHLKEICDLCKISEVRGRLIRNLSKGYKQRVGLAQALINNPPVLILDEPTVGLDPNQIIEIRTLIKKLGKNHTVILSSHILPEIQAVCDRIIIINKGVVVADGTADEIASKITNEHKMTLRIEGSTHTAADKKEIADAIRKLDGIKYVRADMEREKGIYDYDIEADEKTDVRRAINRLCCEKGWNILMLQLSDLTLEDIFLKITMGDGITGAEKAGDSAKEAPKFALDVKDGELIATEVSEEAKEELEENLPADQSFEDEDNNSEGGEE
;
A
#
# COMPACT_ATOMS: atom_id res chain seq x y z
N MET A 1 -0.16 -9.43 7.68
CA MET A 1 -1.12 -10.55 7.53
C MET A 1 -2.35 -10.18 6.70
N LEU A 2 -3.02 -9.04 6.92
CA LEU A 2 -4.29 -8.69 6.25
C LEU A 2 -4.17 -8.42 4.74
N ALA A 3 -3.14 -7.71 4.28
CA ALA A 3 -2.90 -7.50 2.84
C ALA A 3 -2.76 -8.83 2.09
N LYS A 4 -2.08 -9.83 2.66
CA LYS A 4 -1.93 -11.17 2.09
C LYS A 4 -3.27 -11.90 1.94
N THR A 5 -4.18 -11.76 2.91
CA THR A 5 -5.53 -12.33 2.83
C THR A 5 -6.30 -11.71 1.66
N THR A 6 -6.25 -10.39 1.52
CA THR A 6 -6.87 -9.68 0.38
C THR A 6 -6.29 -10.14 -0.95
N MET A 7 -4.96 -10.23 -1.07
CA MET A 7 -4.30 -10.74 -2.29
C MET A 7 -4.73 -12.17 -2.63
N ASN A 8 -4.88 -13.04 -1.60
CA ASN A 8 -5.36 -14.40 -1.79
C ASN A 8 -6.82 -14.46 -2.25
N MET A 9 -7.68 -13.54 -1.78
CA MET A 9 -9.04 -13.43 -2.28
C MET A 9 -9.08 -12.92 -3.73
N LEU A 10 -8.31 -11.88 -4.05
CA LEU A 10 -8.22 -11.32 -5.40
C LEU A 10 -7.71 -12.33 -6.43
N THR A 11 -6.86 -13.26 -6.03
CA THR A 11 -6.33 -14.33 -6.88
C THR A 11 -7.19 -15.59 -6.87
N GLY A 12 -8.27 -15.60 -6.07
CA GLY A 12 -9.18 -16.76 -5.93
C GLY A 12 -8.49 -17.95 -5.27
N TYR A 13 -7.51 -17.71 -4.39
CA TYR A 13 -6.88 -18.74 -3.58
C TYR A 13 -7.73 -19.11 -2.36
N ILE A 14 -8.45 -18.11 -1.81
CA ILE A 14 -9.49 -18.27 -0.80
C ILE A 14 -10.75 -17.53 -1.28
N SER A 15 -11.91 -18.06 -0.94
CA SER A 15 -13.19 -17.43 -1.24
C SER A 15 -13.46 -16.28 -0.26
N SER A 16 -14.13 -15.23 -0.74
CA SER A 16 -14.71 -14.20 0.13
C SER A 16 -15.96 -14.75 0.82
N THR A 17 -16.17 -14.42 2.09
CA THR A 17 -17.40 -14.77 2.83
C THR A 17 -18.59 -13.96 2.33
N SER A 18 -18.33 -12.70 1.91
CA SER A 18 -19.33 -11.79 1.36
C SER A 18 -18.68 -10.82 0.38
N GLY A 19 -19.49 -10.11 -0.41
CA GLY A 19 -19.02 -9.18 -1.42
C GLY A 19 -18.63 -9.88 -2.73
N LYS A 20 -18.36 -9.08 -3.79
CA LYS A 20 -17.97 -9.56 -5.12
C LYS A 20 -16.57 -9.10 -5.48
N ILE A 21 -15.83 -9.91 -6.21
CA ILE A 21 -14.52 -9.59 -6.78
C ILE A 21 -14.62 -9.75 -8.29
N LEU A 22 -14.57 -8.63 -9.00
CA LEU A 22 -14.64 -8.59 -10.44
C LEU A 22 -13.25 -8.31 -11.03
N ILE A 23 -12.78 -9.14 -11.93
CA ILE A 23 -11.51 -8.96 -12.65
C ILE A 23 -11.83 -8.83 -14.13
N ASN A 24 -11.67 -7.63 -14.65
CA ASN A 24 -12.03 -7.31 -16.04
C ASN A 24 -13.47 -7.75 -16.37
N GLY A 25 -14.40 -7.46 -15.45
CA GLY A 25 -15.83 -7.79 -15.55
C GLY A 25 -16.18 -9.27 -15.35
N ALA A 26 -15.21 -10.14 -14.98
CA ALA A 26 -15.46 -11.54 -14.66
C ALA A 26 -15.40 -11.75 -13.14
N ASP A 27 -16.44 -12.33 -12.55
CA ASP A 27 -16.47 -12.66 -11.13
C ASP A 27 -15.53 -13.82 -10.82
N ILE A 28 -14.70 -13.67 -9.79
CA ILE A 28 -13.67 -14.66 -9.41
C ILE A 28 -14.29 -15.98 -8.89
N LEU A 29 -15.50 -15.93 -8.35
CA LEU A 29 -16.22 -17.09 -7.81
C LEU A 29 -17.12 -17.72 -8.86
N GLU A 30 -17.84 -16.92 -9.67
CA GLU A 30 -18.80 -17.42 -10.68
C GLU A 30 -18.07 -17.93 -11.95
N ASP A 31 -17.07 -17.18 -12.43
CA ASP A 31 -16.27 -17.57 -13.62
C ASP A 31 -14.76 -17.50 -13.32
N PRO A 32 -14.25 -18.39 -12.45
CA PRO A 32 -12.86 -18.36 -12.00
C PRO A 32 -11.84 -18.56 -13.13
N ILE A 33 -12.18 -19.29 -14.18
CA ILE A 33 -11.29 -19.53 -15.31
C ILE A 33 -11.07 -18.22 -16.07
N LYS A 34 -12.15 -17.52 -16.38
CA LYS A 34 -12.10 -16.24 -17.11
C LYS A 34 -11.44 -15.18 -16.27
N ALA A 35 -11.81 -15.04 -14.99
CA ALA A 35 -11.19 -14.08 -14.08
C ALA A 35 -9.68 -14.33 -13.94
N LYS A 36 -9.26 -15.58 -13.63
CA LYS A 36 -7.84 -15.95 -13.46
C LYS A 36 -7.03 -15.83 -14.75
N SER A 37 -7.64 -15.97 -15.94
CA SER A 37 -6.94 -15.76 -17.21
C SER A 37 -6.53 -14.31 -17.44
N ASN A 38 -7.19 -13.36 -16.77
CA ASN A 38 -6.88 -11.93 -16.79
C ASN A 38 -5.86 -11.51 -15.71
N ILE A 39 -5.39 -12.44 -14.88
CA ILE A 39 -4.47 -12.14 -13.78
C ILE A 39 -3.06 -12.68 -14.08
N GLY A 40 -2.06 -11.83 -13.88
CA GLY A 40 -0.68 -12.23 -13.69
C GLY A 40 -0.34 -12.12 -12.20
N TYR A 41 0.02 -13.22 -11.56
CA TYR A 41 0.28 -13.24 -10.13
C TYR A 41 1.74 -13.58 -9.82
N LEU A 42 2.36 -12.74 -8.99
CA LEU A 42 3.65 -12.97 -8.37
C LEU A 42 3.45 -13.02 -6.86
N PRO A 43 3.45 -14.21 -6.23
CA PRO A 43 3.44 -14.32 -4.77
C PRO A 43 4.80 -13.92 -4.18
N GLU A 44 4.83 -13.61 -2.88
CA GLU A 44 6.02 -13.27 -2.09
C GLU A 44 7.18 -14.26 -2.33
N ILE A 45 6.87 -15.56 -2.35
CA ILE A 45 7.80 -16.62 -2.72
C ILE A 45 7.31 -17.25 -4.01
N PRO A 46 7.94 -16.97 -5.17
CA PRO A 46 7.53 -17.56 -6.43
C PRO A 46 7.69 -19.09 -6.43
N PRO A 47 6.65 -19.85 -6.81
CA PRO A 47 6.68 -21.33 -6.85
C PRO A 47 7.44 -21.81 -8.10
N LEU A 48 8.75 -21.62 -8.10
CA LEU A 48 9.61 -21.96 -9.23
C LEU A 48 10.06 -23.42 -9.17
N TYR A 49 10.11 -24.11 -10.30
CA TYR A 49 10.66 -25.45 -10.39
C TYR A 49 12.19 -25.40 -10.46
N ALA A 50 12.82 -25.69 -9.32
CA ALA A 50 14.26 -25.52 -9.08
C ALA A 50 15.16 -26.28 -10.08
N ASP A 51 14.71 -27.44 -10.54
CA ASP A 51 15.46 -28.34 -11.45
C ASP A 51 15.23 -28.04 -12.93
N MET A 52 14.38 -27.06 -13.26
CA MET A 52 14.20 -26.59 -14.63
C MET A 52 15.17 -25.44 -14.93
N THR A 53 15.53 -25.31 -16.21
CA THR A 53 16.15 -24.05 -16.70
C THR A 53 15.07 -22.96 -16.79
N VAL A 54 15.49 -21.69 -16.72
CA VAL A 54 14.56 -20.54 -16.88
C VAL A 54 13.74 -20.68 -18.18
N ASN A 55 14.40 -21.02 -19.28
CA ASN A 55 13.74 -21.17 -20.57
C ASN A 55 12.72 -22.32 -20.59
N ALA A 56 13.04 -23.46 -19.97
CA ALA A 56 12.15 -24.60 -19.87
C ALA A 56 10.93 -24.26 -18.99
N TYR A 57 11.17 -23.60 -17.85
CA TYR A 57 10.12 -23.18 -16.93
C TYR A 57 9.14 -22.17 -17.58
N LEU A 58 9.66 -21.12 -18.21
CA LEU A 58 8.80 -20.13 -18.90
C LEU A 58 8.04 -20.78 -20.08
N GLY A 59 8.68 -21.69 -20.78
CA GLY A 59 8.00 -22.49 -21.82
C GLY A 59 6.89 -23.36 -21.28
N PHE A 60 7.10 -24.02 -20.14
CA PHE A 60 6.07 -24.79 -19.45
C PHE A 60 4.89 -23.91 -18.99
N MET A 61 5.18 -22.74 -18.39
CA MET A 61 4.16 -21.80 -17.97
C MET A 61 3.37 -21.21 -19.14
N TYR A 62 4.03 -21.00 -20.29
CA TYR A 62 3.36 -20.58 -21.52
C TYR A 62 2.33 -21.61 -21.98
N ASP A 63 2.70 -22.88 -21.98
CA ASP A 63 1.80 -23.98 -22.37
C ASP A 63 0.67 -24.17 -21.35
N LEU A 64 0.97 -24.10 -20.05
CA LEU A 64 0.01 -24.19 -18.95
C LEU A 64 -1.08 -23.11 -19.02
N LYS A 65 -0.68 -21.87 -19.30
CA LYS A 65 -1.59 -20.72 -19.47
C LYS A 65 -2.31 -20.73 -20.82
N LYS A 66 -2.06 -21.73 -21.68
CA LYS A 66 -2.63 -21.83 -23.05
C LYS A 66 -2.46 -20.52 -23.83
N CYS A 67 -1.29 -19.88 -23.71
CA CYS A 67 -1.01 -18.61 -24.35
C CYS A 67 -1.08 -18.73 -25.87
N LYS A 68 -1.76 -17.77 -26.52
CA LYS A 68 -1.98 -17.76 -27.99
C LYS A 68 -1.01 -16.82 -28.72
N LEU A 69 -0.20 -16.05 -28.01
CA LEU A 69 0.77 -15.13 -28.59
C LEU A 69 1.93 -15.88 -29.25
N PRO A 70 2.66 -15.31 -30.22
CA PRO A 70 3.80 -15.98 -30.85
C PRO A 70 4.89 -16.35 -29.84
N ARG A 71 5.03 -17.66 -29.53
CA ARG A 71 5.83 -18.17 -28.40
C ARG A 71 7.25 -17.60 -28.32
N LYS A 72 8.01 -17.69 -29.41
CA LYS A 72 9.42 -17.23 -29.42
C LYS A 72 9.55 -15.74 -29.19
N ALA A 73 8.71 -14.94 -29.85
CA ALA A 73 8.72 -13.48 -29.73
C ALA A 73 8.30 -13.06 -28.33
N HIS A 74 7.18 -13.57 -27.83
CA HIS A 74 6.61 -13.24 -26.53
C HIS A 74 7.55 -13.61 -25.36
N LEU A 75 8.08 -14.84 -25.34
CA LEU A 75 9.03 -15.26 -24.32
C LEU A 75 10.35 -14.47 -24.37
N LYS A 76 10.81 -14.09 -25.59
CA LYS A 76 11.99 -13.21 -25.72
C LYS A 76 11.71 -11.85 -25.14
N GLU A 77 10.61 -11.21 -25.52
CA GLU A 77 10.19 -9.89 -25.03
C GLU A 77 10.09 -9.85 -23.48
N ILE A 78 9.44 -10.86 -22.88
CA ILE A 78 9.35 -10.96 -21.43
C ILE A 78 10.72 -11.11 -20.78
N CYS A 79 11.60 -11.95 -21.34
CA CYS A 79 12.95 -12.12 -20.81
C CYS A 79 13.79 -10.85 -20.89
N ASP A 80 13.67 -10.10 -21.97
CA ASP A 80 14.37 -8.84 -22.14
C ASP A 80 13.81 -7.77 -21.20
N LEU A 81 12.47 -7.71 -21.05
CA LEU A 81 11.78 -6.79 -20.14
C LEU A 81 12.17 -7.03 -18.67
N CYS A 82 12.22 -8.29 -18.23
CA CYS A 82 12.61 -8.68 -16.87
C CYS A 82 14.12 -8.76 -16.65
N LYS A 83 14.94 -8.48 -17.69
CA LYS A 83 16.42 -8.55 -17.66
C LYS A 83 16.93 -9.94 -17.21
N ILE A 84 16.38 -11.00 -17.76
CA ILE A 84 16.76 -12.40 -17.47
C ILE A 84 17.29 -13.15 -18.70
N SER A 85 17.47 -12.44 -19.82
CA SER A 85 17.89 -13.06 -21.09
C SER A 85 19.23 -13.79 -20.99
N GLU A 86 20.17 -13.30 -20.21
CA GLU A 86 21.49 -13.91 -19.99
C GLU A 86 21.47 -15.20 -19.16
N VAL A 87 20.43 -15.39 -18.32
CA VAL A 87 20.30 -16.55 -17.42
C VAL A 87 19.32 -17.62 -17.94
N ARG A 88 18.78 -17.47 -19.15
CA ARG A 88 17.74 -18.36 -19.71
C ARG A 88 18.13 -19.86 -19.73
N GLY A 89 19.42 -20.13 -19.93
CA GLY A 89 19.97 -21.51 -19.94
C GLY A 89 20.35 -22.05 -18.55
N ARG A 90 20.33 -21.21 -17.50
CA ARG A 90 20.73 -21.64 -16.16
C ARG A 90 19.59 -22.36 -15.45
N LEU A 91 19.93 -23.31 -14.58
CA LEU A 91 18.97 -23.92 -13.66
C LEU A 91 18.51 -22.91 -12.63
N ILE A 92 17.19 -22.90 -12.33
CA ILE A 92 16.56 -21.95 -11.41
C ILE A 92 17.16 -22.06 -10.00
N ARG A 93 17.53 -23.25 -9.54
CA ARG A 93 18.20 -23.44 -8.23
C ARG A 93 19.49 -22.65 -8.10
N ASN A 94 20.21 -22.44 -9.20
CA ASN A 94 21.50 -21.75 -9.24
C ASN A 94 21.39 -20.22 -9.40
N LEU A 95 20.17 -19.68 -9.38
CA LEU A 95 19.92 -18.24 -9.49
C LEU A 95 19.95 -17.58 -8.10
N SER A 96 20.41 -16.31 -8.08
CA SER A 96 20.24 -15.45 -6.90
C SER A 96 18.75 -15.20 -6.62
N LYS A 97 18.42 -14.75 -5.40
CA LYS A 97 17.05 -14.40 -5.03
C LYS A 97 16.45 -13.38 -6.00
N GLY A 98 17.21 -12.34 -6.39
CA GLY A 98 16.76 -11.31 -7.33
C GLY A 98 16.44 -11.88 -8.72
N TYR A 99 17.26 -12.78 -9.24
CA TYR A 99 16.94 -13.46 -10.50
C TYR A 99 15.71 -14.36 -10.38
N LYS A 100 15.53 -15.06 -9.26
CA LYS A 100 14.32 -15.87 -9.00
C LYS A 100 13.06 -14.99 -8.99
N GLN A 101 13.14 -13.82 -8.35
CA GLN A 101 12.05 -12.84 -8.34
C GLN A 101 11.70 -12.35 -9.75
N ARG A 102 12.73 -12.03 -10.56
CA ARG A 102 12.55 -11.64 -11.98
C ARG A 102 11.94 -12.76 -12.84
N VAL A 103 12.31 -14.01 -12.60
CA VAL A 103 11.69 -15.16 -13.27
C VAL A 103 10.24 -15.33 -12.84
N GLY A 104 9.92 -15.11 -11.55
CA GLY A 104 8.54 -15.07 -11.05
C GLY A 104 7.71 -13.96 -11.69
N LEU A 105 8.29 -12.76 -11.84
CA LEU A 105 7.63 -11.66 -12.55
C LEU A 105 7.45 -11.98 -14.04
N ALA A 106 8.45 -12.57 -14.68
CA ALA A 106 8.35 -13.01 -16.07
C ALA A 106 7.21 -14.01 -16.29
N GLN A 107 7.02 -14.98 -15.40
CA GLN A 107 5.90 -15.92 -15.47
C GLN A 107 4.54 -15.24 -15.26
N ALA A 108 4.46 -14.19 -14.42
CA ALA A 108 3.25 -13.41 -14.24
C ALA A 108 2.83 -12.71 -15.55
N LEU A 109 3.80 -12.22 -16.33
CA LEU A 109 3.59 -11.50 -17.61
C LEU A 109 3.20 -12.41 -18.80
N ILE A 110 3.30 -13.73 -18.66
CA ILE A 110 2.91 -14.65 -19.75
C ILE A 110 1.43 -14.48 -20.05
N ASN A 111 1.09 -14.37 -21.34
CA ASN A 111 -0.21 -14.08 -21.90
C ASN A 111 -0.64 -12.60 -21.81
N ASN A 112 0.26 -11.71 -21.41
CA ASN A 112 0.02 -10.25 -21.32
C ASN A 112 -1.29 -9.92 -20.57
N PRO A 113 -1.44 -10.35 -19.30
CA PRO A 113 -2.70 -10.19 -18.56
C PRO A 113 -2.96 -8.70 -18.28
N PRO A 114 -4.22 -8.22 -18.34
CA PRO A 114 -4.55 -6.82 -18.06
C PRO A 114 -4.29 -6.44 -16.60
N VAL A 115 -4.34 -7.39 -15.67
CA VAL A 115 -4.14 -7.15 -14.22
C VAL A 115 -2.93 -7.93 -13.73
N LEU A 116 -2.03 -7.23 -13.04
CA LEU A 116 -0.87 -7.82 -12.36
C LEU A 116 -1.04 -7.67 -10.85
N ILE A 117 -0.97 -8.77 -10.13
CA ILE A 117 -1.00 -8.80 -8.66
C ILE A 117 0.39 -9.22 -8.18
N LEU A 118 1.07 -8.32 -7.47
CA LEU A 118 2.45 -8.48 -7.02
C LEU A 118 2.50 -8.43 -5.48
N ASP A 119 2.76 -9.57 -4.86
CA ASP A 119 2.83 -9.69 -3.40
C ASP A 119 4.29 -9.58 -2.95
N GLU A 120 4.64 -8.47 -2.26
CA GLU A 120 5.98 -8.18 -1.74
C GLU A 120 7.12 -8.37 -2.78
N PRO A 121 7.05 -7.76 -3.97
CA PRO A 121 7.96 -8.07 -5.08
C PRO A 121 9.42 -7.70 -4.84
N THR A 122 9.72 -6.91 -3.81
CA THR A 122 11.06 -6.39 -3.48
C THR A 122 11.68 -7.06 -2.25
N VAL A 123 10.93 -7.93 -1.57
CA VAL A 123 11.39 -8.58 -0.33
C VAL A 123 12.71 -9.33 -0.50
N GLY A 124 13.71 -8.92 0.30
CA GLY A 124 15.03 -9.56 0.39
C GLY A 124 15.90 -9.39 -0.85
N LEU A 125 15.66 -8.33 -1.60
CA LEU A 125 16.53 -7.85 -2.66
C LEU A 125 17.52 -6.81 -2.11
N ASP A 126 18.65 -6.66 -2.77
CA ASP A 126 19.57 -5.57 -2.47
C ASP A 126 19.05 -4.22 -3.02
N PRO A 127 19.56 -3.07 -2.52
CA PRO A 127 19.07 -1.74 -2.92
C PRO A 127 19.07 -1.48 -4.42
N ASN A 128 20.06 -1.96 -5.16
CA ASN A 128 20.15 -1.77 -6.61
C ASN A 128 19.04 -2.57 -7.33
N GLN A 129 18.82 -3.82 -6.89
CA GLN A 129 17.76 -4.67 -7.43
C GLN A 129 16.38 -4.10 -7.14
N ILE A 130 16.17 -3.50 -5.95
CA ILE A 130 14.92 -2.81 -5.60
C ILE A 130 14.62 -1.68 -6.58
N ILE A 131 15.61 -0.83 -6.87
CA ILE A 131 15.46 0.28 -7.84
C ILE A 131 15.09 -0.25 -9.23
N GLU A 132 15.70 -1.33 -9.66
CA GLU A 132 15.42 -1.93 -10.96
C GLU A 132 14.03 -2.54 -11.04
N ILE A 133 13.58 -3.26 -9.99
CA ILE A 133 12.22 -3.83 -9.94
C ILE A 133 11.18 -2.71 -9.88
N ARG A 134 11.38 -1.65 -9.10
CA ARG A 134 10.48 -0.47 -9.08
C ARG A 134 10.35 0.17 -10.46
N THR A 135 11.47 0.37 -11.14
CA THR A 135 11.48 0.92 -12.52
C THR A 135 10.70 0.02 -13.47
N LEU A 136 10.85 -1.30 -13.32
CA LEU A 136 10.10 -2.27 -14.13
C LEU A 136 8.61 -2.21 -13.82
N ILE A 137 8.20 -2.19 -12.54
CA ILE A 137 6.80 -2.09 -12.15
C ILE A 137 6.15 -0.80 -12.70
N LYS A 138 6.82 0.35 -12.57
CA LYS A 138 6.34 1.61 -13.19
C LYS A 138 6.16 1.51 -14.70
N LYS A 139 7.07 0.81 -15.39
CA LYS A 139 6.94 0.58 -16.82
C LYS A 139 5.73 -0.30 -17.15
N LEU A 140 5.49 -1.34 -16.33
CA LEU A 140 4.34 -2.23 -16.47
C LEU A 140 3.03 -1.50 -16.19
N GLY A 141 2.97 -0.60 -15.22
CA GLY A 141 1.79 0.22 -14.88
C GLY A 141 1.26 1.07 -16.03
N LYS A 142 2.06 1.30 -17.09
CA LYS A 142 1.59 2.03 -18.29
C LYS A 142 0.62 1.21 -19.15
N ASN A 143 0.68 -0.12 -19.09
CA ASN A 143 -0.08 -1.03 -19.95
C ASN A 143 -0.89 -2.06 -19.17
N HIS A 144 -0.74 -2.11 -17.84
CA HIS A 144 -1.40 -3.06 -16.97
C HIS A 144 -1.91 -2.33 -15.74
N THR A 145 -3.04 -2.76 -15.19
CA THR A 145 -3.42 -2.41 -13.83
C THR A 145 -2.55 -3.22 -12.87
N VAL A 146 -1.73 -2.55 -12.06
CA VAL A 146 -0.83 -3.22 -11.13
C VAL A 146 -1.32 -3.04 -9.70
N ILE A 147 -1.63 -4.13 -9.02
CA ILE A 147 -1.91 -4.18 -7.58
C ILE A 147 -0.66 -4.68 -6.88
N LEU A 148 -0.13 -3.88 -5.98
CA LEU A 148 1.12 -4.13 -5.27
C LEU A 148 0.88 -4.17 -3.76
N SER A 149 1.32 -5.23 -3.08
CA SER A 149 1.49 -5.19 -1.62
C SER A 149 2.94 -4.90 -1.26
N SER A 150 3.15 -4.09 -0.24
CA SER A 150 4.44 -3.93 0.42
C SER A 150 4.25 -3.44 1.85
N HIS A 151 5.19 -3.78 2.72
CA HIS A 151 5.29 -3.23 4.07
C HIS A 151 6.31 -2.08 4.15
N ILE A 152 6.95 -1.73 3.04
CA ILE A 152 7.95 -0.66 2.93
C ILE A 152 7.28 0.57 2.31
N LEU A 153 6.83 1.50 3.15
CA LEU A 153 6.05 2.67 2.74
C LEU A 153 6.75 3.58 1.71
N PRO A 154 8.06 3.88 1.81
CA PRO A 154 8.77 4.62 0.77
C PRO A 154 8.76 3.95 -0.60
N GLU A 155 8.66 2.63 -0.64
CA GLU A 155 8.55 1.91 -1.92
C GLU A 155 7.19 2.11 -2.57
N ILE A 156 6.13 2.04 -1.76
CA ILE A 156 4.75 2.28 -2.22
C ILE A 156 4.64 3.71 -2.76
N GLN A 157 5.08 4.70 -2.00
CA GLN A 157 5.05 6.11 -2.39
C GLN A 157 5.81 6.38 -3.70
N ALA A 158 6.92 5.66 -3.91
CA ALA A 158 7.73 5.82 -5.12
C ALA A 158 7.11 5.20 -6.37
N VAL A 159 6.18 4.25 -6.26
CA VAL A 159 5.70 3.40 -7.38
C VAL A 159 4.20 3.53 -7.63
N CYS A 160 3.39 3.68 -6.57
CA CYS A 160 1.94 3.63 -6.65
C CYS A 160 1.34 5.02 -6.85
N ASP A 161 0.35 5.13 -7.74
CA ASP A 161 -0.44 6.35 -7.96
C ASP A 161 -1.58 6.45 -6.92
N ARG A 162 -2.07 5.32 -6.41
CA ARG A 162 -3.13 5.21 -5.40
C ARG A 162 -2.73 4.22 -4.33
N ILE A 163 -3.06 4.54 -3.08
CA ILE A 163 -2.69 3.76 -1.89
C ILE A 163 -3.96 3.44 -1.12
N ILE A 164 -4.10 2.17 -0.72
CA ILE A 164 -5.17 1.69 0.16
C ILE A 164 -4.52 1.17 1.44
N ILE A 165 -4.85 1.77 2.58
CA ILE A 165 -4.36 1.33 3.90
C ILE A 165 -5.43 0.48 4.58
N ILE A 166 -5.04 -0.75 4.94
CA ILE A 166 -5.91 -1.70 5.64
C ILE A 166 -5.39 -1.88 7.07
N ASN A 167 -6.22 -1.58 8.07
CA ASN A 167 -5.92 -1.80 9.47
C ASN A 167 -7.04 -2.65 10.11
N LYS A 168 -6.67 -3.73 10.82
CA LYS A 168 -7.60 -4.66 11.49
C LYS A 168 -8.73 -5.19 10.60
N GLY A 169 -8.48 -5.31 9.29
CA GLY A 169 -9.46 -5.82 8.31
C GLY A 169 -10.36 -4.75 7.69
N VAL A 170 -10.22 -3.50 8.09
CA VAL A 170 -11.00 -2.37 7.58
C VAL A 170 -10.10 -1.47 6.73
N VAL A 171 -10.63 -0.97 5.61
CA VAL A 171 -9.96 0.09 4.83
C VAL A 171 -10.07 1.39 5.63
N VAL A 172 -8.93 1.92 6.05
CA VAL A 172 -8.85 3.13 6.89
C VAL A 172 -8.41 4.37 6.12
N ALA A 173 -7.78 4.20 4.96
CA ALA A 173 -7.46 5.28 4.04
C ALA A 173 -7.39 4.76 2.61
N ASP A 174 -7.82 5.61 1.66
CA ASP A 174 -7.80 5.37 0.23
C ASP A 174 -7.63 6.71 -0.49
N GLY A 175 -6.65 6.77 -1.40
CA GLY A 175 -6.33 7.97 -2.18
C GLY A 175 -4.87 8.00 -2.64
N THR A 176 -4.44 9.12 -3.19
CA THR A 176 -3.02 9.42 -3.43
C THR A 176 -2.29 9.66 -2.11
N ALA A 177 -0.96 9.60 -2.11
CA ALA A 177 -0.16 9.89 -0.91
C ALA A 177 -0.50 11.26 -0.32
N ASP A 178 -0.64 12.29 -1.18
CA ASP A 178 -0.95 13.66 -0.77
C ASP A 178 -2.38 13.80 -0.22
N GLU A 179 -3.38 13.14 -0.83
CA GLU A 179 -4.75 13.11 -0.33
C GLU A 179 -4.86 12.44 1.04
N ILE A 180 -4.14 11.34 1.24
CA ILE A 180 -4.11 10.63 2.52
C ILE A 180 -3.42 11.51 3.57
N ALA A 181 -2.30 12.15 3.22
CA ALA A 181 -1.59 13.08 4.08
C ALA A 181 -2.51 14.23 4.51
N SER A 182 -3.19 14.87 3.57
CA SER A 182 -4.06 16.02 3.83
C SER A 182 -5.27 15.68 4.72
N LYS A 183 -5.86 14.49 4.56
CA LYS A 183 -6.99 14.02 5.39
C LYS A 183 -6.61 13.79 6.86
N ILE A 184 -5.34 13.47 7.12
CA ILE A 184 -4.85 13.13 8.46
C ILE A 184 -4.21 14.32 9.15
N THR A 185 -3.80 15.32 8.37
CA THR A 185 -3.07 16.48 8.88
C THR A 185 -3.90 17.75 8.69
N ASN A 186 -4.61 18.15 9.75
CA ASN A 186 -5.15 19.50 9.87
C ASN A 186 -4.08 20.49 10.40
N GLU A 187 -2.79 20.15 10.31
CA GLU A 187 -1.70 20.89 10.94
C GLU A 187 -0.50 20.96 10.01
N HIS A 188 -0.05 22.20 9.75
CA HIS A 188 1.24 22.40 9.11
C HIS A 188 2.35 22.25 10.12
N LYS A 189 3.10 21.14 10.06
CA LYS A 189 4.30 20.94 10.85
C LYS A 189 5.51 21.53 10.12
N MET A 190 6.35 22.22 10.86
CA MET A 190 7.61 22.75 10.33
C MET A 190 8.73 22.62 11.37
N THR A 191 9.92 22.34 10.89
CA THR A 191 11.14 22.40 11.69
C THR A 191 11.87 23.70 11.36
N LEU A 192 12.15 24.47 12.38
CA LEU A 192 12.82 25.76 12.28
C LEU A 192 14.13 25.70 13.05
N ARG A 193 15.24 26.04 12.41
CA ARG A 193 16.55 26.19 13.07
C ARG A 193 16.88 27.65 13.22
N ILE A 194 17.08 28.08 14.47
CA ILE A 194 17.38 29.46 14.81
C ILE A 194 18.67 29.53 15.59
N GLU A 195 19.51 30.52 15.25
CA GLU A 195 20.62 30.98 16.04
C GLU A 195 20.16 32.14 16.90
N GLY A 196 20.32 32.01 18.24
CA GLY A 196 19.96 33.03 19.19
C GLY A 196 21.00 34.15 19.26
N SER A 197 20.59 35.32 19.72
CA SER A 197 21.45 36.51 19.80
C SER A 197 22.52 36.45 20.87
N THR A 198 22.28 35.72 21.96
CA THR A 198 23.22 35.66 23.10
C THR A 198 24.02 34.36 23.17
N HIS A 199 23.70 33.38 22.34
CA HIS A 199 24.28 32.02 22.33
C HIS A 199 24.24 31.32 23.69
N THR A 200 23.17 31.54 24.46
CA THR A 200 22.96 30.94 25.78
C THR A 200 21.71 30.11 25.84
N ALA A 201 21.61 29.20 26.79
CA ALA A 201 20.41 28.38 27.01
C ALA A 201 19.15 29.22 27.30
N ALA A 202 19.26 30.50 27.65
CA ALA A 202 18.14 31.42 27.77
C ALA A 202 17.45 31.70 26.45
N ASP A 203 18.22 31.79 25.36
CA ASP A 203 17.68 31.99 24.01
C ASP A 203 16.70 30.86 23.63
N LYS A 204 17.00 29.63 23.99
CA LYS A 204 16.15 28.47 23.68
C LYS A 204 14.70 28.66 24.14
N LYS A 205 14.53 29.13 25.38
CA LYS A 205 13.21 29.35 25.97
C LYS A 205 12.55 30.62 25.44
N GLU A 206 13.33 31.71 25.31
CA GLU A 206 12.81 33.00 24.82
C GLU A 206 12.28 32.87 23.39
N ILE A 207 13.01 32.18 22.51
CA ILE A 207 12.61 31.95 21.12
C ILE A 207 11.32 31.09 21.06
N ALA A 208 11.26 29.98 21.82
CA ALA A 208 10.07 29.14 21.88
C ALA A 208 8.84 29.91 22.40
N ASP A 209 8.99 30.70 23.44
CA ASP A 209 7.90 31.48 24.06
C ASP A 209 7.44 32.64 23.15
N ALA A 210 8.35 33.23 22.39
CA ALA A 210 8.03 34.29 21.43
C ALA A 210 7.29 33.73 20.21
N ILE A 211 7.71 32.61 19.67
CA ILE A 211 7.04 31.95 18.54
C ILE A 211 5.65 31.46 18.96
N ARG A 212 5.50 30.93 20.18
CA ARG A 212 4.21 30.43 20.70
C ARG A 212 3.13 31.51 20.82
N LYS A 213 3.54 32.79 20.87
CA LYS A 213 2.61 33.96 20.93
C LYS A 213 2.12 34.42 19.58
N LEU A 214 2.66 33.90 18.48
CA LEU A 214 2.20 34.27 17.15
C LEU A 214 0.85 33.64 16.87
N ASP A 215 -0.01 34.41 16.18
CA ASP A 215 -1.32 33.94 15.75
C ASP A 215 -1.19 32.78 14.74
N GLY A 216 -2.01 31.75 14.91
CA GLY A 216 -1.97 30.54 14.10
C GLY A 216 -0.96 29.49 14.55
N ILE A 217 -0.20 29.69 15.63
CA ILE A 217 0.67 28.66 16.21
C ILE A 217 -0.09 27.86 17.27
N LYS A 218 -0.14 26.54 17.10
CA LYS A 218 -0.77 25.60 18.05
C LYS A 218 0.23 25.06 19.06
N TYR A 219 1.40 24.70 18.59
CA TYR A 219 2.41 24.05 19.41
C TYR A 219 3.82 24.44 18.99
N VAL A 220 4.71 24.59 19.97
CA VAL A 220 6.16 24.80 19.75
C VAL A 220 6.92 23.96 20.76
N ARG A 221 7.77 23.08 20.24
CA ARG A 221 8.73 22.30 21.04
C ARG A 221 10.14 22.66 20.62
N ALA A 222 10.95 23.09 21.59
CA ALA A 222 12.36 23.25 21.40
C ALA A 222 13.05 21.89 21.52
N ASP A 223 13.74 21.47 20.48
CA ASP A 223 14.47 20.21 20.41
C ASP A 223 15.93 20.38 20.88
N MET A 224 16.84 19.52 20.43
CA MET A 224 18.22 19.49 20.85
C MET A 224 18.99 20.73 20.36
N GLU A 225 19.98 21.15 21.18
CA GLU A 225 21.02 22.07 20.75
C GLU A 225 21.90 21.37 19.72
N ARG A 226 22.03 21.93 18.53
CA ARG A 226 22.86 21.38 17.45
C ARG A 226 24.30 21.85 17.57
N GLU A 227 24.43 23.14 17.78
CA GLU A 227 25.67 23.83 18.01
C GLU A 227 25.40 24.91 19.08
N LYS A 228 26.45 25.47 19.70
CA LYS A 228 26.33 26.48 20.76
C LYS A 228 25.47 27.66 20.28
N GLY A 229 24.30 27.84 20.88
CA GLY A 229 23.35 28.90 20.55
C GLY A 229 22.45 28.64 19.36
N ILE A 230 22.51 27.45 18.75
CA ILE A 230 21.68 27.04 17.62
C ILE A 230 20.74 25.92 18.06
N TYR A 231 19.44 26.16 17.94
CA TYR A 231 18.39 25.25 18.36
C TYR A 231 17.43 24.93 17.25
N ASP A 232 16.95 23.67 17.22
CA ASP A 232 15.86 23.23 16.38
C ASP A 232 14.54 23.37 17.15
N TYR A 233 13.49 23.84 16.44
CA TYR A 233 12.13 23.99 16.95
C TYR A 233 11.17 23.26 16.05
N ASP A 234 10.38 22.34 16.62
CA ASP A 234 9.23 21.75 15.95
C ASP A 234 8.02 22.63 16.23
N ILE A 235 7.40 23.09 15.16
CA ILE A 235 6.28 24.02 15.20
C ILE A 235 5.08 23.38 14.53
N GLU A 236 3.92 23.44 15.17
CA GLU A 236 2.63 23.08 14.58
C GLU A 236 1.79 24.34 14.43
N ALA A 237 1.34 24.59 13.21
CA ALA A 237 0.54 25.77 12.86
C ALA A 237 -0.83 25.36 12.33
N ASP A 238 -1.80 26.30 12.38
CA ASP A 238 -3.11 26.11 11.82
C ASP A 238 -3.05 26.12 10.28
N GLU A 239 -3.82 25.27 9.63
CA GLU A 239 -3.87 25.10 8.17
C GLU A 239 -4.22 26.38 7.43
N LYS A 240 -5.01 27.27 8.07
CA LYS A 240 -5.53 28.51 7.45
C LYS A 240 -4.56 29.68 7.47
N THR A 241 -3.45 29.58 8.21
CA THR A 241 -2.56 30.71 8.46
C THR A 241 -1.13 30.42 8.03
N ASP A 242 -0.60 31.14 7.05
CA ASP A 242 0.82 31.06 6.68
C ASP A 242 1.67 31.82 7.72
N VAL A 243 2.12 31.08 8.73
CA VAL A 243 2.91 31.62 9.86
C VAL A 243 4.36 31.92 9.48
N ARG A 244 4.85 31.48 8.31
CA ARG A 244 6.27 31.61 7.92
C ARG A 244 6.70 33.09 7.85
N ARG A 245 5.83 33.96 7.34
CA ARG A 245 6.10 35.40 7.27
C ARG A 245 6.11 36.07 8.66
N ALA A 246 5.23 35.62 9.56
CA ALA A 246 5.17 36.14 10.93
C ALA A 246 6.41 35.72 11.70
N ILE A 247 6.85 34.47 11.57
CA ILE A 247 8.08 33.94 12.18
C ILE A 247 9.30 34.71 11.68
N ASN A 248 9.41 34.90 10.35
CA ASN A 248 10.56 35.65 9.79
C ASN A 248 10.61 37.09 10.30
N ARG A 249 9.46 37.77 10.37
CA ARG A 249 9.39 39.14 10.91
C ARG A 249 9.82 39.19 12.38
N LEU A 250 9.30 38.26 13.20
CA LEU A 250 9.69 38.14 14.60
C LEU A 250 11.20 37.95 14.77
N CYS A 251 11.80 37.04 13.98
CA CYS A 251 13.24 36.79 14.04
C CYS A 251 14.06 38.04 13.66
N CYS A 252 13.64 38.76 12.59
CA CYS A 252 14.27 40.01 12.20
C CYS A 252 14.19 41.08 13.33
N GLU A 253 13.04 41.23 13.99
CA GLU A 253 12.84 42.19 15.08
C GLU A 253 13.69 41.88 16.33
N LYS A 254 13.89 40.58 16.57
CA LYS A 254 14.65 40.09 17.72
C LYS A 254 16.16 39.92 17.45
N GLY A 255 16.61 40.08 16.23
CA GLY A 255 17.99 39.85 15.81
C GLY A 255 18.39 38.37 15.84
N TRP A 256 17.47 37.46 15.64
CA TRP A 256 17.73 36.03 15.53
C TRP A 256 17.91 35.64 14.04
N ASN A 257 18.85 34.74 13.81
CA ASN A 257 19.11 34.25 12.45
C ASN A 257 18.38 32.95 12.17
N ILE A 258 17.54 32.91 11.12
CA ILE A 258 16.95 31.66 10.64
C ILE A 258 17.98 30.96 9.77
N LEU A 259 18.44 29.79 10.22
CA LEU A 259 19.41 28.97 9.49
C LEU A 259 18.72 27.91 8.62
N MET A 260 17.53 27.48 9.01
CA MET A 260 16.73 26.50 8.24
C MET A 260 15.25 26.70 8.58
N LEU A 261 14.41 26.64 7.55
CA LEU A 261 12.97 26.50 7.69
C LEU A 261 12.53 25.40 6.73
N GLN A 262 12.16 24.27 7.27
CA GLN A 262 11.70 23.12 6.51
C GLN A 262 10.26 22.78 6.90
N LEU A 263 9.38 22.74 5.93
CA LEU A 263 8.05 22.16 6.13
C LEU A 263 8.24 20.66 6.35
N SER A 264 7.70 20.16 7.43
CA SER A 264 7.72 18.72 7.73
C SER A 264 6.47 18.14 7.12
N ASP A 265 6.55 17.75 5.85
CA ASP A 265 5.51 16.92 5.26
C ASP A 265 5.49 15.60 6.04
N LEU A 266 4.31 15.21 6.51
CA LEU A 266 4.18 13.91 7.16
C LEU A 266 4.58 12.82 6.17
N THR A 267 5.52 12.00 6.57
CA THR A 267 5.85 10.82 5.80
C THR A 267 4.69 9.82 5.85
N LEU A 268 4.58 8.94 4.86
CA LEU A 268 3.59 7.86 4.90
C LEU A 268 3.75 6.97 6.14
N GLU A 269 4.97 6.87 6.69
CA GLU A 269 5.23 6.20 7.96
C GLU A 269 4.54 6.88 9.14
N ASP A 270 4.66 8.21 9.24
CA ASP A 270 4.00 8.98 10.29
C ASP A 270 2.48 8.87 10.20
N ILE A 271 1.97 8.92 8.98
CA ILE A 271 0.56 8.72 8.66
C ILE A 271 0.08 7.34 9.10
N PHE A 272 0.82 6.31 8.71
CA PHE A 272 0.52 4.93 9.07
C PHE A 272 0.54 4.71 10.58
N LEU A 273 1.53 5.26 11.28
CA LEU A 273 1.63 5.20 12.74
C LEU A 273 0.44 5.89 13.41
N LYS A 274 0.06 7.09 12.98
CA LYS A 274 -1.12 7.80 13.51
C LYS A 274 -2.41 6.98 13.33
N ILE A 275 -2.62 6.40 12.15
CA ILE A 275 -3.80 5.57 11.88
C ILE A 275 -3.81 4.29 12.73
N THR A 276 -2.65 3.67 12.92
CA THR A 276 -2.57 2.35 13.57
C THR A 276 -2.48 2.42 15.09
N MET A 277 -1.88 3.47 15.65
CA MET A 277 -1.70 3.65 17.10
C MET A 277 -2.87 4.35 17.78
N GLY A 278 -3.84 4.87 17.03
CA GLY A 278 -5.07 5.41 17.61
C GLY A 278 -4.99 6.84 18.15
N ASP A 279 -3.93 7.59 17.86
CA ASP A 279 -3.87 9.02 18.16
C ASP A 279 -4.71 9.80 17.13
N GLY A 280 -6.03 9.72 17.32
CA GLY A 280 -6.98 10.74 16.89
C GLY A 280 -7.19 10.97 15.40
N ILE A 281 -7.92 10.11 14.71
CA ILE A 281 -8.87 10.63 13.71
C ILE A 281 -10.14 11.01 14.48
N THR A 282 -10.19 12.25 14.99
CA THR A 282 -11.42 12.89 15.47
C THR A 282 -12.24 13.35 14.25
N GLY A 283 -12.66 12.40 13.45
CA GLY A 283 -13.53 12.58 12.29
C GLY A 283 -14.42 11.36 12.04
N ALA A 284 -14.12 10.21 12.69
CA ALA A 284 -15.09 9.16 12.84
C ALA A 284 -15.92 9.52 14.09
N GLU A 285 -17.13 10.04 13.86
CA GLU A 285 -18.15 10.16 14.90
C GLU A 285 -18.15 8.88 15.74
N LYS A 286 -18.16 9.06 17.05
CA LYS A 286 -18.38 7.99 18.03
C LYS A 286 -19.53 7.13 17.55
N ALA A 287 -19.22 6.03 16.86
CA ALA A 287 -20.16 4.96 16.67
C ALA A 287 -20.40 4.35 18.06
N GLY A 288 -21.36 4.95 18.77
CA GLY A 288 -21.97 4.33 19.92
C GLY A 288 -22.54 3.00 19.47
N ASP A 289 -22.30 2.02 20.31
CA ASP A 289 -22.88 0.70 20.47
C ASP A 289 -24.17 0.46 19.63
N SER A 290 -24.00 0.23 18.35
CA SER A 290 -24.93 -0.45 17.45
C SER A 290 -24.09 -0.99 16.30
N ALA A 291 -24.10 -2.30 16.14
CA ALA A 291 -23.52 -3.00 15.01
C ALA A 291 -24.17 -2.48 13.71
N LYS A 292 -23.67 -1.36 13.20
CA LYS A 292 -23.98 -0.90 11.84
C LYS A 292 -23.04 -1.61 10.89
N GLU A 293 -23.64 -2.27 9.92
CA GLU A 293 -23.02 -2.99 8.82
C GLU A 293 -21.82 -2.21 8.24
N ALA A 294 -20.70 -2.91 8.09
CA ALA A 294 -19.54 -2.36 7.39
C ALA A 294 -19.96 -1.94 5.98
N PRO A 295 -19.48 -0.79 5.46
CA PRO A 295 -19.82 -0.35 4.11
C PRO A 295 -19.41 -1.43 3.11
N LYS A 296 -20.36 -1.89 2.30
CA LYS A 296 -20.14 -2.86 1.25
C LYS A 296 -19.54 -2.14 0.05
N PHE A 297 -18.26 -2.35 -0.23
CA PHE A 297 -17.59 -1.85 -1.42
C PHE A 297 -17.48 -2.95 -2.47
N ALA A 298 -17.84 -2.63 -3.72
CA ALA A 298 -17.52 -3.45 -4.88
C ALA A 298 -16.21 -2.90 -5.50
N LEU A 299 -15.22 -3.78 -5.68
CA LEU A 299 -14.00 -3.45 -6.41
C LEU A 299 -14.17 -3.89 -7.86
N ASP A 300 -14.28 -2.94 -8.77
CA ASP A 300 -14.35 -3.21 -10.22
C ASP A 300 -13.11 -2.61 -10.91
N VAL A 301 -12.59 -3.33 -11.90
CA VAL A 301 -11.53 -2.83 -12.78
C VAL A 301 -12.16 -2.60 -14.15
N LYS A 302 -12.55 -1.37 -14.40
CA LYS A 302 -13.09 -0.94 -15.71
C LYS A 302 -12.08 -0.04 -16.42
N ASP A 303 -11.81 -0.33 -17.68
CA ASP A 303 -10.91 0.46 -18.54
C ASP A 303 -9.50 0.71 -17.97
N GLY A 304 -9.02 -0.21 -17.11
CA GLY A 304 -7.70 -0.12 -16.49
C GLY A 304 -7.67 0.64 -15.15
N GLU A 305 -8.79 1.12 -14.65
CA GLU A 305 -8.90 1.78 -13.34
C GLU A 305 -9.58 0.88 -12.31
N LEU A 306 -9.06 0.89 -11.09
CA LEU A 306 -9.66 0.23 -9.93
C LEU A 306 -10.73 1.17 -9.36
N ILE A 307 -12.00 0.83 -9.55
CA ILE A 307 -13.12 1.62 -9.03
C ILE A 307 -13.67 0.92 -7.80
N ALA A 308 -13.57 1.56 -6.64
CA ALA A 308 -14.31 1.17 -5.44
C ALA A 308 -15.64 1.93 -5.46
N THR A 309 -16.74 1.24 -5.75
CA THR A 309 -18.08 1.83 -5.72
C THR A 309 -18.79 1.40 -4.45
N GLU A 310 -19.39 2.37 -3.75
CA GLU A 310 -20.32 2.11 -2.67
C GLU A 310 -21.58 1.47 -3.28
N VAL A 311 -22.02 0.33 -2.76
CA VAL A 311 -23.19 -0.37 -3.29
C VAL A 311 -24.44 0.44 -2.94
N SER A 312 -25.16 0.92 -3.97
CA SER A 312 -26.39 1.67 -3.80
C SER A 312 -27.48 0.85 -3.09
N GLU A 313 -28.44 1.53 -2.43
CA GLU A 313 -29.53 0.87 -1.70
C GLU A 313 -30.39 -0.04 -2.60
N GLU A 314 -30.56 0.29 -3.88
CA GLU A 314 -31.28 -0.55 -4.83
C GLU A 314 -30.58 -1.90 -5.11
N ALA A 315 -29.24 -1.91 -5.10
CA ALA A 315 -28.47 -3.16 -5.22
C ALA A 315 -28.46 -3.99 -3.92
N LYS A 316 -28.87 -3.40 -2.79
CA LYS A 316 -29.05 -4.12 -1.52
C LYS A 316 -30.34 -4.95 -1.51
N GLU A 317 -31.42 -4.41 -2.08
CA GLU A 317 -32.71 -5.11 -2.17
C GLU A 317 -32.64 -6.35 -3.11
N GLU A 318 -31.92 -6.25 -4.25
CA GLU A 318 -31.68 -7.40 -5.13
C GLU A 318 -30.82 -8.51 -4.50
N LEU A 319 -29.95 -8.16 -3.53
CA LEU A 319 -29.10 -9.12 -2.82
C LEU A 319 -29.84 -9.83 -1.68
N GLU A 320 -30.84 -9.20 -1.07
CA GLU A 320 -31.66 -9.81 -0.01
C GLU A 320 -32.75 -10.74 -0.57
N GLU A 321 -33.29 -10.47 -1.77
CA GLU A 321 -34.26 -11.35 -2.43
C GLU A 321 -33.69 -12.68 -2.94
N ASN A 322 -32.36 -12.78 -3.13
CA ASN A 322 -31.69 -13.96 -3.68
C ASN A 322 -30.94 -14.82 -2.64
N LEU A 323 -31.15 -14.62 -1.35
CA LEU A 323 -30.59 -15.49 -0.31
C LEU A 323 -31.46 -16.78 -0.20
N PRO A 324 -30.87 -17.98 -0.38
CA PRO A 324 -31.59 -19.22 -0.14
C PRO A 324 -31.94 -19.34 1.34
N ALA A 325 -33.22 -19.67 1.63
CA ALA A 325 -33.74 -19.85 2.98
C ALA A 325 -32.88 -20.84 3.77
N ASP A 326 -32.57 -20.44 4.98
CA ASP A 326 -31.81 -21.14 6.00
C ASP A 326 -32.26 -22.60 6.16
N GLN A 327 -31.40 -23.55 5.83
CA GLN A 327 -31.58 -24.95 6.24
C GLN A 327 -30.93 -25.10 7.61
N SER A 328 -31.79 -25.12 8.62
CA SER A 328 -31.44 -25.51 9.98
C SER A 328 -30.87 -26.93 10.01
N PHE A 329 -29.59 -27.05 10.32
CA PHE A 329 -28.99 -28.33 10.72
C PHE A 329 -29.43 -28.61 12.15
N GLU A 330 -30.34 -29.64 12.32
CA GLU A 330 -30.60 -30.23 13.59
C GLU A 330 -29.41 -31.09 14.03
N ASP A 331 -28.89 -30.78 15.22
CA ASP A 331 -27.87 -31.58 15.90
C ASP A 331 -28.49 -32.94 16.30
N GLU A 332 -28.15 -34.04 15.64
CA GLU A 332 -28.36 -35.38 16.15
C GLU A 332 -27.22 -35.75 17.13
N ASP A 333 -27.47 -35.49 18.40
CA ASP A 333 -26.81 -36.16 19.51
C ASP A 333 -27.15 -37.67 19.46
N ASN A 334 -26.17 -38.49 19.15
CA ASN A 334 -26.29 -39.95 19.34
C ASN A 334 -25.28 -40.43 20.37
N ASN A 335 -25.84 -40.52 21.57
CA ASN A 335 -25.30 -41.19 22.74
C ASN A 335 -25.31 -42.72 22.49
N SER A 336 -24.19 -43.40 22.59
CA SER A 336 -24.16 -44.84 22.82
C SER A 336 -22.97 -45.21 23.68
N GLU A 337 -23.36 -45.51 24.92
CA GLU A 337 -22.58 -46.24 25.91
C GLU A 337 -22.28 -47.67 25.46
N GLY A 338 -21.13 -48.20 25.90
CA GLY A 338 -21.03 -49.50 26.53
C GLY A 338 -20.59 -50.69 25.69
N GLY A 339 -19.57 -51.37 26.17
CA GLY A 339 -19.36 -52.79 25.93
C GLY A 339 -17.93 -53.25 25.82
N GLU A 340 -17.44 -53.75 26.94
CA GLU A 340 -16.25 -54.59 27.11
C GLU A 340 -16.14 -55.72 26.07
N GLU A 341 -14.95 -55.99 25.52
CA GLU A 341 -14.10 -57.17 25.72
C GLU A 341 -12.72 -56.95 25.06
#